data_a15b1fe0b05a32e2c38e1c40e3a2bb76
#
_entry.id   a15b1fe0b05a32e2c38e1c40e3a2bb76
#
_cell.length_a   1.000
_cell.length_b   1.000
_cell.length_c   1.000
_cell.angle_alpha   90.00
_cell.angle_beta   90.00
_cell.angle_gamma   90.00
#
_symmetry.space_group_name_H-M   'P 1'
#
loop_
_entity.id
_entity.type
_entity.pdbx_description
1 polymer ?
#
loop_
_entity_poly.entity_id
_entity_poly.type
_entity_poly.pdbx_seq_one_letter_code
_entity_poly.pdbx_strand_id
1 'polypeptide(L)'
;MLGRIRREAQKLTINGTGIQGVQSMSAQYSSVGGSPLMSLGIDTIKYAPEGPQTARLEVNTLLTNTIVSGAGFGSLDVMQNFTGDIPFSGVIDYGSKQLYFTDAYLETYGVSCSVGEIPQSVTTSVIYGGFGTGSFPARAQSDVTSPSLNITSYNSMEINLDEFKTNRVSSFSVEVATPRVPIYPVGIDRPTGVIAGTPVEVNVNFAMEVDDYEIKDMRFVPDETTFRNTTITLNKNNSNTPLLVYSFDNMLLTSESFSAGGDSNAKVNFNLRTFILR
;
A
#
# COMPACT_ATOMS: atom_id res chain seq x y z
N MET A 1 -21.28 31.50 -4.54
CA MET A 1 -21.40 30.33 -3.67
C MET A 1 -20.26 29.38 -3.99
N LEU A 2 -19.33 29.21 -3.08
CA LEU A 2 -18.32 28.15 -3.19
C LEU A 2 -19.03 26.84 -2.91
N GLY A 3 -19.39 26.10 -3.98
CA GLY A 3 -20.03 24.78 -3.86
C GLY A 3 -19.05 23.80 -3.21
N ARG A 4 -19.47 23.09 -2.16
CA ARG A 4 -18.72 21.95 -1.63
C ARG A 4 -18.60 20.89 -2.73
N ILE A 5 -17.40 20.39 -2.96
CA ILE A 5 -17.18 19.26 -3.85
C ILE A 5 -17.82 18.04 -3.17
N ARG A 6 -18.81 17.44 -3.84
CA ARG A 6 -19.51 16.28 -3.33
C ARG A 6 -18.61 15.05 -3.42
N ARG A 7 -18.76 14.12 -2.49
CA ARG A 7 -17.99 12.85 -2.45
C ARG A 7 -18.12 12.09 -3.79
N GLU A 8 -19.29 12.08 -4.38
CA GLU A 8 -19.59 11.39 -5.64
C GLU A 8 -18.82 11.95 -6.85
N ALA A 9 -18.36 13.20 -6.75
CA ALA A 9 -17.58 13.86 -7.80
C ALA A 9 -16.08 13.63 -7.67
N GLN A 10 -15.63 12.90 -6.64
CA GLN A 10 -14.23 12.60 -6.42
C GLN A 10 -13.93 11.21 -6.99
N LYS A 11 -13.05 11.15 -7.98
CA LYS A 11 -12.67 9.90 -8.66
C LYS A 11 -11.16 9.85 -8.81
N LEU A 12 -10.62 8.65 -8.70
CA LEU A 12 -9.21 8.35 -8.98
C LEU A 12 -9.15 7.49 -10.24
N THR A 13 -8.37 7.93 -11.20
CA THR A 13 -8.09 7.18 -12.42
C THR A 13 -6.60 6.94 -12.51
N ILE A 14 -6.18 5.69 -12.72
CA ILE A 14 -4.77 5.30 -12.87
C ILE A 14 -4.62 4.58 -14.20
N ASN A 15 -3.65 5.01 -15.02
CA ASN A 15 -3.39 4.47 -16.35
C ASN A 15 -4.66 4.35 -17.22
N GLY A 16 -5.59 5.30 -17.07
CA GLY A 16 -6.85 5.31 -17.81
C GLY A 16 -7.95 4.42 -17.24
N THR A 17 -7.72 3.75 -16.11
CA THR A 17 -8.70 2.90 -15.43
C THR A 17 -9.17 3.56 -14.14
N GLY A 18 -10.48 3.69 -13.96
CA GLY A 18 -11.06 4.21 -12.72
C GLY A 18 -10.89 3.22 -11.57
N ILE A 19 -10.40 3.71 -10.44
CA ILE A 19 -10.20 2.90 -9.24
C ILE A 19 -11.49 2.91 -8.42
N GLN A 20 -11.96 1.71 -8.12
CA GLN A 20 -13.14 1.51 -7.31
C GLN A 20 -12.78 1.25 -5.85
N GLY A 21 -13.76 1.47 -4.96
CA GLY A 21 -13.57 1.21 -3.54
C GLY A 21 -12.72 2.22 -2.80
N VAL A 22 -12.30 3.34 -3.44
CA VAL A 22 -11.52 4.38 -2.78
C VAL A 22 -12.32 4.98 -1.63
N GLN A 23 -11.76 4.90 -0.43
CA GLN A 23 -12.34 5.45 0.79
C GLN A 23 -11.78 6.84 1.10
N SER A 24 -10.48 7.00 0.92
CA SER A 24 -9.79 8.27 1.06
C SER A 24 -8.56 8.32 0.17
N MET A 25 -8.17 9.52 -0.20
CA MET A 25 -6.93 9.78 -0.92
C MET A 25 -6.36 11.11 -0.47
N SER A 26 -5.05 11.17 -0.37
CA SER A 26 -4.31 12.40 -0.11
C SER A 26 -3.13 12.53 -1.06
N ALA A 27 -2.88 13.75 -1.51
CA ALA A 27 -1.73 14.06 -2.35
C ALA A 27 -0.98 15.23 -1.73
N GLN A 28 0.29 15.03 -1.49
CA GLN A 28 1.17 16.03 -0.88
C GLN A 28 2.33 16.32 -1.82
N TYR A 29 2.57 17.59 -2.05
CA TYR A 29 3.73 18.09 -2.78
C TYR A 29 4.76 18.63 -1.79
N SER A 30 6.02 18.31 -2.00
CA SER A 30 7.14 18.81 -1.23
C SER A 30 8.20 19.37 -2.17
N SER A 31 8.56 20.63 -1.95
CA SER A 31 9.74 21.24 -2.55
C SER A 31 10.79 21.46 -1.47
N VAL A 32 12.01 21.12 -1.76
CA VAL A 32 13.14 21.52 -0.90
C VAL A 32 13.40 23.00 -1.19
N GLY A 33 12.84 23.87 -0.35
CA GLY A 33 13.10 25.32 -0.44
C GLY A 33 14.60 25.57 -0.28
N GLY A 34 15.19 26.34 -1.19
CA GLY A 34 16.58 26.71 -1.10
C GLY A 34 16.86 27.58 0.12
N SER A 35 17.98 27.34 0.79
CA SER A 35 18.46 28.24 1.84
C SER A 35 18.85 29.60 1.24
N PRO A 36 18.60 30.71 1.95
CA PRO A 36 19.04 32.02 1.46
C PRO A 36 20.57 32.04 1.34
N LEU A 37 21.05 32.44 0.18
CA LEU A 37 22.48 32.63 -0.05
C LEU A 37 22.87 34.01 0.47
N MET A 38 23.80 34.06 1.39
CA MET A 38 24.38 35.27 1.93
C MET A 38 25.77 35.49 1.35
N SER A 39 26.08 36.71 0.96
CA SER A 39 27.40 37.12 0.51
C SER A 39 27.92 38.28 1.34
N LEU A 40 29.20 38.30 1.63
CA LEU A 40 29.83 39.41 2.34
C LEU A 40 29.63 40.73 1.58
N GLY A 41 29.04 41.70 2.30
CA GLY A 41 28.77 43.04 1.75
C GLY A 41 27.42 43.16 1.01
N ILE A 42 26.61 42.13 0.92
CA ILE A 42 25.26 42.14 0.34
C ILE A 42 24.31 41.40 1.28
N ASP A 43 23.20 42.04 1.66
CA ASP A 43 22.30 41.50 2.69
C ASP A 43 21.66 40.15 2.31
N THR A 44 21.31 39.96 1.06
CA THR A 44 20.76 38.70 0.54
C THR A 44 20.87 38.66 -0.98
N ILE A 45 21.41 37.59 -1.54
CA ILE A 45 21.50 37.51 -2.99
C ILE A 45 20.24 36.92 -3.61
N LYS A 46 19.74 35.84 -3.14
CA LYS A 46 18.51 35.14 -3.54
C LYS A 46 18.41 33.82 -2.79
N TYR A 47 17.27 33.17 -2.89
CA TYR A 47 17.18 31.77 -2.49
C TYR A 47 18.03 30.90 -3.41
N ALA A 48 18.70 29.90 -2.84
CA ALA A 48 19.34 28.85 -3.64
C ALA A 48 18.30 28.20 -4.57
N PRO A 49 18.70 27.67 -5.72
CA PRO A 49 17.78 26.92 -6.56
C PRO A 49 17.10 25.82 -5.75
N GLU A 50 15.83 25.63 -6.01
CA GLU A 50 15.05 24.57 -5.40
C GLU A 50 15.68 23.22 -5.74
N GLY A 51 15.75 22.33 -4.76
CA GLY A 51 16.16 20.95 -4.96
C GLY A 51 15.11 20.15 -5.75
N PRO A 52 15.37 18.87 -5.99
CA PRO A 52 14.42 18.00 -6.67
C PRO A 52 13.06 18.03 -6.03
N GLN A 53 12.04 18.18 -6.86
CA GLN A 53 10.65 18.21 -6.42
C GLN A 53 10.11 16.79 -6.35
N THR A 54 9.43 16.47 -5.25
CA THR A 54 8.76 15.19 -5.07
C THR A 54 7.33 15.41 -4.58
N ALA A 55 6.45 14.52 -4.98
CA ALA A 55 5.11 14.48 -4.41
C ALA A 55 4.81 13.06 -3.92
N ARG A 56 3.88 12.95 -2.99
CA ARG A 56 3.40 11.67 -2.47
C ARG A 56 1.90 11.58 -2.66
N LEU A 57 1.46 10.38 -3.04
CA LEU A 57 0.07 10.02 -3.14
C LEU A 57 -0.19 8.86 -2.18
N GLU A 58 -1.14 9.05 -1.29
CA GLU A 58 -1.65 8.00 -0.41
C GLU A 58 -3.10 7.70 -0.78
N VAL A 59 -3.42 6.43 -0.93
CA VAL A 59 -4.77 5.98 -1.29
C VAL A 59 -5.18 4.84 -0.36
N ASN A 60 -6.34 5.00 0.25
CA ASN A 60 -6.98 3.94 1.02
C ASN A 60 -8.16 3.40 0.22
N THR A 61 -8.15 2.09 -0.03
CA THR A 61 -9.19 1.41 -0.81
C THR A 61 -9.72 0.18 -0.09
N LEU A 62 -10.99 -0.12 -0.29
CA LEU A 62 -11.51 -1.45 0.02
C LEU A 62 -10.89 -2.46 -0.94
N LEU A 63 -10.59 -3.66 -0.45
CA LEU A 63 -10.13 -4.73 -1.33
C LEU A 63 -11.26 -5.17 -2.25
N THR A 64 -11.07 -4.90 -3.52
CA THR A 64 -12.01 -5.22 -4.59
C THR A 64 -11.30 -6.03 -5.66
N ASN A 65 -12.07 -6.64 -6.57
CA ASN A 65 -11.50 -7.34 -7.71
C ASN A 65 -11.05 -6.42 -8.86
N THR A 66 -10.97 -5.11 -8.64
CA THR A 66 -10.53 -4.19 -9.68
C THR A 66 -9.04 -4.36 -9.91
N ILE A 67 -8.69 -4.94 -11.02
CA ILE A 67 -7.32 -5.09 -11.49
C ILE A 67 -6.94 -3.83 -12.27
N VAL A 68 -5.94 -3.12 -11.79
CA VAL A 68 -5.29 -2.06 -12.56
C VAL A 68 -3.91 -2.55 -12.94
N SER A 69 -3.75 -2.90 -14.20
CA SER A 69 -2.47 -3.35 -14.74
C SER A 69 -1.38 -2.29 -14.51
N GLY A 70 -0.31 -2.67 -13.87
CA GLY A 70 0.86 -1.82 -13.64
C GLY A 70 0.78 -0.85 -12.46
N ALA A 71 -0.34 -0.76 -11.73
CA ALA A 71 -0.47 0.21 -10.63
C ALA A 71 -0.50 -0.42 -9.23
N GLY A 72 -0.54 -1.73 -9.13
CA GLY A 72 -0.54 -2.43 -7.84
C GLY A 72 -1.79 -2.23 -6.97
N PHE A 73 -2.82 -1.58 -7.49
CA PHE A 73 -4.06 -1.34 -6.76
C PHE A 73 -5.04 -2.49 -6.95
N GLY A 74 -5.19 -3.32 -5.96
CA GLY A 74 -6.32 -4.23 -5.84
C GLY A 74 -6.20 -5.60 -6.47
N SER A 75 -5.02 -6.16 -6.77
CA SER A 75 -4.94 -7.50 -7.32
C SER A 75 -3.68 -8.30 -6.98
N LEU A 76 -3.68 -9.56 -7.39
CA LEU A 76 -2.59 -10.53 -7.29
C LEU A 76 -1.25 -10.04 -7.85
N ASP A 77 -1.27 -9.06 -8.76
CA ASP A 77 -0.07 -8.49 -9.38
C ASP A 77 0.67 -7.49 -8.47
N VAL A 78 0.13 -7.21 -7.28
CA VAL A 78 0.75 -6.28 -6.32
C VAL A 78 2.20 -6.65 -6.04
N MET A 79 2.48 -7.93 -5.83
CA MET A 79 3.82 -8.40 -5.52
C MET A 79 4.79 -8.21 -6.69
N GLN A 80 4.36 -8.39 -7.93
CA GLN A 80 5.17 -8.17 -9.12
C GLN A 80 5.48 -6.68 -9.31
N ASN A 81 4.52 -5.81 -9.01
CA ASN A 81 4.68 -4.37 -9.15
C ASN A 81 5.59 -3.76 -8.07
N PHE A 82 5.70 -4.37 -6.90
CA PHE A 82 6.62 -3.90 -5.85
C PHE A 82 8.07 -4.04 -6.24
N THR A 83 8.42 -5.11 -6.92
CA THR A 83 9.80 -5.35 -7.38
C THR A 83 10.11 -4.67 -8.71
N GLY A 84 9.09 -4.17 -9.40
CA GLY A 84 9.22 -3.53 -10.71
C GLY A 84 9.56 -2.04 -10.63
N ASP A 85 10.24 -1.55 -11.68
CA ASP A 85 10.53 -0.13 -11.88
C ASP A 85 9.52 0.50 -12.85
N ILE A 86 8.27 0.04 -12.82
CA ILE A 86 7.23 0.47 -13.76
C ILE A 86 6.48 1.67 -13.16
N PRO A 87 6.59 2.86 -13.77
CA PRO A 87 5.83 4.02 -13.35
C PRO A 87 4.37 3.92 -13.77
N PHE A 88 3.52 4.60 -13.03
CA PHE A 88 2.14 4.82 -13.40
C PHE A 88 1.76 6.29 -13.36
N SER A 89 0.71 6.65 -14.07
CA SER A 89 0.20 8.02 -14.13
C SER A 89 -1.28 8.03 -13.82
N GLY A 90 -1.79 9.15 -13.34
CA GLY A 90 -3.20 9.21 -13.00
C GLY A 90 -3.75 10.62 -12.86
N VAL A 91 -5.04 10.64 -12.60
CA VAL A 91 -5.84 11.85 -12.41
C VAL A 91 -6.74 11.67 -11.20
N ILE A 92 -6.78 12.67 -10.37
CA ILE A 92 -7.75 12.82 -9.29
C ILE A 92 -8.75 13.88 -9.70
N ASP A 93 -10.00 13.48 -9.89
CA ASP A 93 -11.09 14.40 -10.22
C ASP A 93 -11.71 14.98 -8.96
N TYR A 94 -11.91 16.29 -8.96
CA TYR A 94 -12.62 17.03 -7.91
C TYR A 94 -13.83 17.77 -8.53
N GLY A 95 -14.66 17.08 -9.23
CA GLY A 95 -15.79 17.66 -9.93
C GLY A 95 -15.37 18.47 -11.16
N SER A 96 -15.20 19.77 -11.04
CA SER A 96 -14.79 20.65 -12.17
C SER A 96 -13.28 20.84 -12.30
N LYS A 97 -12.48 20.30 -11.38
CA LYS A 97 -11.03 20.45 -11.36
C LYS A 97 -10.38 19.09 -11.31
N GLN A 98 -9.21 18.97 -11.92
CA GLN A 98 -8.41 17.77 -11.97
C GLN A 98 -7.03 18.06 -11.42
N LEU A 99 -6.51 17.12 -10.65
CA LEU A 99 -5.13 17.03 -10.26
C LEU A 99 -4.53 15.85 -11.01
N TYR A 100 -3.49 16.08 -11.80
CA TYR A 100 -2.79 15.02 -12.51
C TYR A 100 -1.44 14.72 -11.90
N PHE A 101 -0.98 13.49 -12.07
CA PHE A 101 0.37 13.06 -11.71
C PHE A 101 0.91 12.09 -12.76
N THR A 102 2.24 12.13 -12.95
CA THR A 102 2.97 11.24 -13.87
C THR A 102 4.18 10.65 -13.16
N ASP A 103 4.65 9.52 -13.64
CA ASP A 103 5.82 8.82 -13.12
C ASP A 103 5.76 8.60 -11.60
N ALA A 104 4.63 8.07 -11.16
CA ALA A 104 4.43 7.62 -9.79
C ALA A 104 4.93 6.17 -9.64
N TYR A 105 5.60 5.90 -8.54
CA TYR A 105 6.12 4.57 -8.19
C TYR A 105 5.57 4.16 -6.84
N LEU A 106 5.14 2.92 -6.74
CA LEU A 106 4.64 2.36 -5.49
C LEU A 106 5.80 2.24 -4.49
N GLU A 107 5.65 2.82 -3.30
CA GLU A 107 6.64 2.81 -2.22
C GLU A 107 6.22 1.85 -1.10
N THR A 108 4.96 1.92 -0.66
CA THR A 108 4.43 1.02 0.36
C THR A 108 3.05 0.49 -0.02
N TYR A 109 2.79 -0.72 0.39
CA TYR A 109 1.49 -1.35 0.28
C TYR A 109 1.17 -2.02 1.61
N GLY A 110 0.07 -1.65 2.21
CA GLY A 110 -0.43 -2.26 3.43
C GLY A 110 -1.82 -2.83 3.21
N VAL A 111 -2.08 -4.00 3.77
CA VAL A 111 -3.42 -4.59 3.86
C VAL A 111 -3.68 -4.95 5.29
N SER A 112 -4.84 -4.63 5.79
CA SER A 112 -5.26 -5.00 7.13
C SER A 112 -6.73 -5.38 7.17
N CYS A 113 -7.05 -6.25 8.10
CA CYS A 113 -8.41 -6.62 8.43
C CYS A 113 -8.50 -7.05 9.89
N SER A 114 -9.56 -6.65 10.56
CA SER A 114 -9.94 -7.12 11.89
C SER A 114 -11.33 -7.74 11.86
N VAL A 115 -11.66 -8.52 12.87
CA VAL A 115 -12.98 -9.14 13.00
C VAL A 115 -14.06 -8.05 12.96
N GLY A 116 -15.04 -8.23 12.07
CA GLY A 116 -16.15 -7.27 11.89
C GLY A 116 -15.86 -6.14 10.91
N GLU A 117 -14.65 -6.06 10.36
CA GLU A 117 -14.26 -5.05 9.39
C GLU A 117 -14.15 -5.62 7.97
N ILE A 118 -14.28 -4.74 7.00
CA ILE A 118 -14.01 -5.08 5.59
C ILE A 118 -12.52 -4.85 5.34
N PRO A 119 -11.81 -5.82 4.73
CA PRO A 119 -10.40 -5.65 4.41
C PRO A 119 -10.13 -4.39 3.59
N GLN A 120 -9.14 -3.64 4.02
CA GLN A 120 -8.72 -2.39 3.38
C GLN A 120 -7.25 -2.46 3.00
N SER A 121 -6.89 -1.76 1.93
CA SER A 121 -5.50 -1.54 1.55
C SER A 121 -5.14 -0.07 1.59
N VAL A 122 -3.96 0.21 2.09
CA VAL A 122 -3.34 1.54 2.06
C VAL A 122 -2.11 1.47 1.18
N THR A 123 -2.06 2.32 0.16
CA THR A 123 -0.92 2.39 -0.74
C THR A 123 -0.31 3.78 -0.68
N THR A 124 1.01 3.84 -0.59
CA THR A 124 1.76 5.08 -0.71
C THR A 124 2.63 5.02 -1.95
N SER A 125 2.60 6.08 -2.74
CA SER A 125 3.39 6.20 -3.95
C SER A 125 4.15 7.51 -3.97
N VAL A 126 5.36 7.48 -4.50
CA VAL A 126 6.19 8.67 -4.72
C VAL A 126 6.08 9.07 -6.18
N ILE A 127 5.82 10.35 -6.41
CA ILE A 127 5.66 10.94 -7.74
C ILE A 127 6.92 11.75 -8.05
N TYR A 128 7.61 11.37 -9.11
CA TYR A 128 8.83 12.06 -9.59
C TYR A 128 8.60 12.84 -10.87
N GLY A 129 7.51 12.60 -11.56
CA GLY A 129 7.16 13.29 -12.79
C GLY A 129 6.40 14.58 -12.56
N GLY A 130 5.48 14.88 -13.47
CA GLY A 130 4.60 16.05 -13.37
C GLY A 130 3.55 15.86 -12.28
N PHE A 131 3.34 16.92 -11.52
CA PHE A 131 2.24 17.02 -10.55
C PHE A 131 1.63 18.41 -10.66
N GLY A 132 0.32 18.50 -10.87
CA GLY A 132 -0.29 19.81 -11.04
C GLY A 132 -1.80 19.76 -11.30
N THR A 133 -2.38 20.99 -11.39
CA THR A 133 -3.78 21.18 -11.72
C THR A 133 -3.91 21.57 -13.20
N GLY A 134 -4.85 20.97 -13.90
CA GLY A 134 -5.10 21.27 -15.32
C GLY A 134 -5.75 20.09 -16.03
N SER A 135 -6.12 20.29 -17.30
CA SER A 135 -6.59 19.20 -18.13
C SER A 135 -5.41 18.32 -18.55
N PHE A 136 -5.35 17.14 -18.00
CA PHE A 136 -4.53 16.09 -18.56
C PHE A 136 -5.03 15.77 -19.97
N PRO A 137 -4.15 15.54 -20.96
CA PRO A 137 -4.61 15.13 -22.30
C PRO A 137 -5.57 13.97 -22.13
N ALA A 138 -6.78 14.16 -22.64
CA ALA A 138 -7.92 13.27 -22.42
C ALA A 138 -7.57 11.83 -22.80
N ARG A 139 -7.07 11.07 -21.87
CA ARG A 139 -7.26 9.62 -21.91
C ARG A 139 -8.74 9.42 -21.59
N ALA A 140 -9.43 8.77 -22.53
CA ALA A 140 -10.84 8.51 -22.44
C ALA A 140 -11.20 8.16 -20.98
N GLN A 141 -11.99 9.03 -20.36
CA GLN A 141 -12.69 8.69 -19.13
C GLN A 141 -13.53 7.48 -19.48
N SER A 142 -13.04 6.29 -19.16
CA SER A 142 -13.92 5.14 -19.15
C SER A 142 -14.93 5.46 -18.05
N ASP A 143 -16.18 5.66 -18.45
CA ASP A 143 -17.29 5.70 -17.51
C ASP A 143 -17.11 4.48 -16.61
N VAL A 144 -16.87 4.73 -15.32
CA VAL A 144 -16.78 3.67 -14.34
C VAL A 144 -18.21 3.17 -14.17
N THR A 145 -18.61 2.29 -15.09
CA THR A 145 -19.79 1.47 -14.87
C THR A 145 -19.48 0.69 -13.61
N SER A 146 -20.28 0.91 -12.56
CA SER A 146 -20.16 0.19 -11.30
C SER A 146 -20.32 -1.30 -11.58
N PRO A 147 -19.24 -2.08 -11.76
CA PRO A 147 -19.38 -3.53 -11.76
C PRO A 147 -19.83 -3.92 -10.36
N SER A 148 -20.46 -5.06 -10.25
CA SER A 148 -20.74 -5.64 -8.96
C SER A 148 -19.44 -5.72 -8.16
N LEU A 149 -19.30 -4.87 -7.14
CA LEU A 149 -18.15 -4.85 -6.24
C LEU A 149 -18.12 -6.20 -5.53
N ASN A 150 -17.21 -7.08 -5.93
CA ASN A 150 -16.91 -8.25 -5.14
C ASN A 150 -16.00 -7.79 -4.00
N ILE A 151 -16.59 -7.61 -2.84
CA ILE A 151 -15.89 -7.26 -1.61
C ILE A 151 -15.65 -8.56 -0.85
N THR A 152 -14.47 -8.72 -0.28
CA THR A 152 -14.22 -9.78 0.69
C THR A 152 -14.99 -9.48 1.96
N SER A 153 -15.51 -10.50 2.63
CA SER A 153 -16.03 -10.38 3.98
C SER A 153 -15.08 -11.07 4.95
N TYR A 154 -15.09 -10.63 6.20
CA TYR A 154 -14.29 -11.24 7.28
C TYR A 154 -14.58 -12.75 7.47
N ASN A 155 -15.75 -13.21 7.08
CA ASN A 155 -16.14 -14.63 7.16
C ASN A 155 -15.52 -15.51 6.07
N SER A 156 -14.82 -14.92 5.13
CA SER A 156 -14.31 -15.60 3.93
C SER A 156 -12.79 -15.53 3.85
N MET A 157 -12.12 -15.50 5.00
CA MET A 157 -10.66 -15.50 5.07
C MET A 157 -10.13 -16.83 5.57
N GLU A 158 -9.07 -17.31 4.96
CA GLU A 158 -8.34 -18.48 5.37
C GLU A 158 -6.87 -18.12 5.53
N ILE A 159 -6.28 -18.40 6.69
CA ILE A 159 -4.87 -18.18 6.97
C ILE A 159 -4.22 -19.53 7.24
N ASN A 160 -3.14 -19.78 6.52
CA ASN A 160 -2.35 -20.99 6.66
C ASN A 160 -0.91 -20.58 7.02
N LEU A 161 -0.44 -21.11 8.15
CA LEU A 161 0.92 -20.96 8.67
C LEU A 161 1.55 -22.35 8.74
N ASP A 162 2.47 -22.69 7.80
CA ASP A 162 3.17 -23.98 7.77
C ASP A 162 2.25 -25.18 8.01
N GLU A 163 1.24 -25.33 7.15
CA GLU A 163 0.21 -26.39 7.25
C GLU A 163 -0.77 -26.23 8.42
N PHE A 164 -0.56 -25.26 9.29
CA PHE A 164 -1.49 -24.94 10.36
C PHE A 164 -2.61 -24.02 9.86
N LYS A 165 -3.79 -24.58 9.69
CA LYS A 165 -4.99 -23.82 9.33
C LYS A 165 -5.69 -23.37 10.58
N THR A 166 -5.84 -22.05 10.74
CA THR A 166 -6.59 -21.50 11.84
C THR A 166 -7.68 -20.54 11.35
N ASN A 167 -8.86 -20.65 11.96
CA ASN A 167 -9.98 -19.75 11.77
C ASN A 167 -10.19 -18.78 12.96
N ARG A 168 -9.22 -18.76 13.89
CA ARG A 168 -9.29 -17.94 15.12
C ARG A 168 -8.49 -16.66 15.04
N VAL A 169 -8.03 -16.29 13.85
CA VAL A 169 -7.36 -15.01 13.65
C VAL A 169 -8.33 -13.88 13.86
N SER A 170 -8.02 -13.01 14.81
CA SER A 170 -8.83 -11.82 15.11
C SER A 170 -8.45 -10.61 14.27
N SER A 171 -7.20 -10.53 13.84
CA SER A 171 -6.72 -9.52 12.89
C SER A 171 -5.46 -9.96 12.18
N PHE A 172 -5.25 -9.42 10.99
CA PHE A 172 -3.98 -9.54 10.27
C PHE A 172 -3.61 -8.21 9.61
N SER A 173 -2.32 -8.02 9.39
CA SER A 173 -1.80 -6.98 8.51
C SER A 173 -0.63 -7.52 7.70
N VAL A 174 -0.57 -7.09 6.45
CA VAL A 174 0.56 -7.31 5.54
C VAL A 174 1.07 -5.95 5.13
N GLU A 175 2.35 -5.72 5.26
CA GLU A 175 3.00 -4.50 4.82
C GLU A 175 4.20 -4.84 3.95
N VAL A 176 4.26 -4.23 2.77
CA VAL A 176 5.36 -4.36 1.82
C VAL A 176 5.95 -2.99 1.59
N ALA A 177 7.25 -2.85 1.82
CA ALA A 177 7.97 -1.60 1.63
C ALA A 177 9.07 -1.78 0.57
N THR A 178 9.00 -0.94 -0.47
CA THR A 178 9.99 -0.91 -1.55
C THR A 178 10.62 0.48 -1.58
N PRO A 179 11.82 0.66 -1.05
CA PRO A 179 12.54 1.92 -1.17
C PRO A 179 12.71 2.31 -2.64
N ARG A 180 12.54 3.59 -2.95
CA ARG A 180 12.74 4.11 -4.31
C ARG A 180 13.97 5.00 -4.37
N VAL A 181 14.88 4.69 -5.28
CA VAL A 181 16.12 5.42 -5.46
C VAL A 181 16.05 6.15 -6.80
N PRO A 182 15.82 7.47 -6.81
CA PRO A 182 15.81 8.26 -8.02
C PRO A 182 17.26 8.58 -8.49
N ILE A 183 17.47 8.56 -9.79
CA ILE A 183 18.76 8.90 -10.42
C ILE A 183 18.63 10.28 -11.05
N TYR A 184 19.29 11.27 -10.45
CA TYR A 184 19.31 12.65 -10.93
C TYR A 184 20.60 12.96 -11.69
N PRO A 185 20.54 13.30 -12.98
CA PRO A 185 21.67 13.89 -13.68
C PRO A 185 21.87 15.35 -13.24
N VAL A 186 23.11 15.83 -13.35
CA VAL A 186 23.43 17.22 -13.07
C VAL A 186 22.67 18.16 -14.03
N GLY A 187 21.99 19.16 -13.46
CA GLY A 187 21.26 20.18 -14.24
C GLY A 187 19.82 19.80 -14.60
N ILE A 188 19.30 18.69 -14.10
CA ILE A 188 17.92 18.26 -14.31
C ILE A 188 17.22 18.13 -12.96
N ASP A 189 16.06 18.75 -12.82
CA ASP A 189 15.22 18.75 -11.61
C ASP A 189 14.38 17.48 -11.44
N ARG A 190 14.29 16.64 -12.47
CA ARG A 190 13.57 15.37 -12.48
C ARG A 190 14.52 14.20 -12.67
N PRO A 191 14.24 13.05 -12.04
CA PRO A 191 15.08 11.88 -12.25
C PRO A 191 14.92 11.34 -13.67
N THR A 192 16.00 10.85 -14.25
CA THR A 192 15.99 10.11 -15.53
C THR A 192 15.58 8.67 -15.38
N GLY A 193 15.58 8.15 -14.17
CA GLY A 193 15.14 6.81 -13.82
C GLY A 193 14.94 6.68 -12.33
N VAL A 194 14.12 5.73 -11.95
CA VAL A 194 13.86 5.37 -10.54
C VAL A 194 14.01 3.88 -10.42
N ILE A 195 14.86 3.45 -9.53
CA ILE A 195 15.15 2.03 -9.29
C ILE A 195 14.50 1.61 -7.99
N ALA A 196 13.93 0.41 -7.95
CA ALA A 196 13.54 -0.19 -6.70
C ALA A 196 14.79 -0.51 -5.87
N GLY A 197 14.87 0.05 -4.67
CA GLY A 197 15.91 -0.30 -3.71
C GLY A 197 15.71 -1.74 -3.21
N THR A 198 16.80 -2.41 -2.95
CA THR A 198 16.79 -3.75 -2.34
C THR A 198 17.37 -3.67 -0.92
N PRO A 199 16.90 -4.50 0.00
CA PRO A 199 15.84 -5.50 -0.15
C PRO A 199 14.44 -4.89 -0.08
N VAL A 200 13.47 -5.56 -0.71
CA VAL A 200 12.04 -5.30 -0.48
C VAL A 200 11.63 -6.02 0.79
N GLU A 201 11.18 -5.27 1.76
CA GLU A 201 10.80 -5.81 3.07
C GLU A 201 9.31 -6.13 3.10
N VAL A 202 8.98 -7.31 3.63
CA VAL A 202 7.61 -7.76 3.87
C VAL A 202 7.44 -8.07 5.34
N ASN A 203 6.49 -7.41 5.99
CA ASN A 203 6.09 -7.65 7.36
C ASN A 203 4.65 -8.17 7.38
N VAL A 204 4.44 -9.26 8.11
CA VAL A 204 3.10 -9.84 8.29
C VAL A 204 2.85 -10.00 9.79
N ASN A 205 1.75 -9.42 10.25
CA ASN A 205 1.35 -9.50 11.64
C ASN A 205 0.01 -10.22 11.75
N PHE A 206 -0.11 -11.08 12.75
CA PHE A 206 -1.34 -11.76 13.09
C PHE A 206 -1.64 -11.58 14.57
N ALA A 207 -2.92 -11.37 14.89
CA ALA A 207 -3.44 -11.56 16.22
C ALA A 207 -4.45 -12.71 16.19
N MET A 208 -4.30 -13.67 17.09
CA MET A 208 -5.21 -14.81 17.18
C MET A 208 -5.64 -15.06 18.62
N GLU A 209 -6.82 -15.60 18.78
CA GLU A 209 -7.29 -16.12 20.07
C GLU A 209 -6.76 -17.55 20.24
N VAL A 210 -6.33 -17.88 21.45
CA VAL A 210 -5.71 -19.15 21.77
C VAL A 210 -6.61 -19.93 22.71
N ASP A 211 -6.75 -21.21 22.46
CA ASP A 211 -7.29 -22.17 23.43
C ASP A 211 -6.22 -23.12 23.95
N ASP A 212 -6.56 -23.91 24.97
CA ASP A 212 -5.63 -24.82 25.63
C ASP A 212 -5.03 -25.89 24.68
N TYR A 213 -5.68 -26.15 23.55
CA TYR A 213 -5.24 -27.14 22.59
C TYR A 213 -4.11 -26.63 21.67
N GLU A 214 -4.17 -25.34 21.35
CA GLU A 214 -3.22 -24.69 20.41
C GLU A 214 -1.95 -24.18 21.10
N ILE A 215 -1.97 -23.99 22.41
CA ILE A 215 -0.78 -23.58 23.19
C ILE A 215 0.38 -24.58 23.09
N LYS A 216 0.08 -25.83 22.83
CA LYS A 216 1.13 -26.90 22.72
C LYS A 216 2.02 -26.74 21.51
N ASP A 217 1.51 -26.14 20.44
CA ASP A 217 2.22 -25.99 19.18
C ASP A 217 2.87 -24.60 19.04
N MET A 218 2.59 -23.70 19.98
CA MET A 218 3.23 -22.41 20.05
C MET A 218 4.56 -22.53 20.76
N ARG A 219 5.61 -22.29 20.03
CA ARG A 219 6.96 -22.20 20.60
C ARG A 219 7.22 -20.77 21.03
N PHE A 220 6.99 -20.48 22.30
CA PHE A 220 7.32 -19.20 22.93
C PHE A 220 8.82 -18.92 23.03
N VAL A 221 9.64 -19.88 22.71
CA VAL A 221 11.09 -19.70 22.63
C VAL A 221 11.44 -19.80 21.14
N PRO A 222 11.89 -18.74 20.52
CA PRO A 222 12.44 -18.83 19.17
C PRO A 222 13.66 -19.73 19.25
N ASP A 223 13.50 -20.99 18.88
CA ASP A 223 14.62 -21.80 18.49
C ASP A 223 15.24 -21.11 17.28
N GLU A 224 16.55 -20.88 17.33
CA GLU A 224 17.28 -20.11 16.34
C GLU A 224 16.74 -20.37 14.93
N THR A 225 16.15 -19.32 14.28
CA THR A 225 15.66 -19.36 12.90
C THR A 225 14.44 -20.26 12.63
N THR A 226 13.31 -20.01 13.27
CA THR A 226 12.05 -20.62 12.82
C THR A 226 11.54 -19.87 11.61
N PHE A 227 11.73 -20.44 10.42
CA PHE A 227 11.11 -19.93 9.20
C PHE A 227 9.72 -20.55 9.04
N ARG A 228 8.78 -19.75 8.57
CA ARG A 228 7.41 -20.19 8.31
C ARG A 228 6.95 -19.75 6.94
N ASN A 229 6.23 -20.63 6.27
CA ASN A 229 5.50 -20.25 5.06
C ASN A 229 4.11 -19.78 5.48
N THR A 230 3.68 -18.68 4.90
CA THR A 230 2.43 -18.03 5.26
C THR A 230 1.59 -17.81 4.02
N THR A 231 0.35 -18.24 4.05
CA THR A 231 -0.63 -17.96 2.98
C THR A 231 -1.88 -17.36 3.57
N ILE A 232 -2.28 -16.20 3.09
CA ILE A 232 -3.51 -15.50 3.45
C ILE A 232 -4.40 -15.52 2.21
N THR A 233 -5.52 -16.21 2.27
CA THR A 233 -6.50 -16.27 1.20
C THR A 233 -7.73 -15.46 1.59
N LEU A 234 -8.05 -14.48 0.79
CA LEU A 234 -9.26 -13.67 0.90
C LEU A 234 -10.23 -14.14 -0.17
N ASN A 235 -11.35 -14.70 0.24
CA ASN A 235 -12.36 -15.19 -0.69
C ASN A 235 -13.39 -14.11 -1.02
N LYS A 236 -14.09 -14.28 -2.13
CA LYS A 236 -15.26 -13.45 -2.48
C LYS A 236 -16.35 -13.63 -1.43
N ASN A 237 -17.09 -12.58 -1.16
CA ASN A 237 -18.21 -12.64 -0.23
C ASN A 237 -19.17 -13.78 -0.60
N ASN A 238 -19.50 -14.62 0.38
CA ASN A 238 -20.36 -15.79 0.25
C ASN A 238 -19.90 -16.83 -0.81
N SER A 239 -18.61 -16.93 -1.04
CA SER A 239 -18.03 -17.88 -2.00
C SER A 239 -16.68 -18.37 -1.50
N ASN A 240 -16.34 -19.62 -1.81
CA ASN A 240 -15.00 -20.18 -1.57
C ASN A 240 -14.04 -19.87 -2.75
N THR A 241 -14.40 -18.94 -3.63
CA THR A 241 -13.54 -18.55 -4.75
C THR A 241 -12.55 -17.48 -4.25
N PRO A 242 -11.24 -17.73 -4.33
CA PRO A 242 -10.25 -16.75 -3.94
C PRO A 242 -10.39 -15.45 -4.74
N LEU A 243 -10.40 -14.33 -4.03
CA LEU A 243 -10.32 -12.99 -4.60
C LEU A 243 -8.85 -12.54 -4.63
N LEU A 244 -8.14 -12.78 -3.54
CA LEU A 244 -6.75 -12.40 -3.33
C LEU A 244 -6.04 -13.48 -2.52
N VAL A 245 -4.80 -13.79 -2.90
CA VAL A 245 -3.95 -14.72 -2.18
C VAL A 245 -2.59 -14.07 -1.97
N TYR A 246 -2.18 -13.93 -0.72
CA TYR A 246 -0.83 -13.53 -0.35
C TYR A 246 -0.08 -14.79 0.09
N SER A 247 1.02 -15.09 -0.57
CA SER A 247 1.87 -16.24 -0.24
C SER A 247 3.30 -15.76 -0.03
N PHE A 248 3.84 -16.08 1.13
CA PHE A 248 5.18 -15.71 1.53
C PHE A 248 5.91 -16.95 2.04
N ASP A 249 7.06 -17.19 1.47
CA ASP A 249 7.91 -18.31 1.86
C ASP A 249 9.04 -17.83 2.78
N ASN A 250 9.48 -18.72 3.66
CA ASN A 250 10.64 -18.50 4.53
C ASN A 250 10.56 -17.21 5.35
N MET A 251 9.42 -16.93 5.95
CA MET A 251 9.26 -15.80 6.85
C MET A 251 9.90 -16.09 8.21
N LEU A 252 10.74 -15.19 8.68
CA LEU A 252 11.33 -15.23 10.00
C LEU A 252 10.34 -14.72 11.05
N LEU A 253 10.09 -15.49 12.10
CA LEU A 253 9.35 -15.02 13.25
C LEU A 253 10.23 -14.04 14.05
N THR A 254 9.88 -12.75 14.02
CA THR A 254 10.66 -11.69 14.68
C THR A 254 10.22 -11.43 16.11
N SER A 255 8.94 -11.60 16.38
CA SER A 255 8.42 -11.49 17.75
C SER A 255 7.12 -12.25 17.91
N GLU A 256 6.93 -12.73 19.12
CA GLU A 256 5.71 -13.38 19.59
C GLU A 256 5.36 -12.75 20.94
N SER A 257 4.10 -12.39 21.13
CA SER A 257 3.64 -11.85 22.39
C SER A 257 2.33 -12.49 22.81
N PHE A 258 2.25 -12.86 24.07
CA PHE A 258 1.06 -13.43 24.69
C PHE A 258 0.42 -12.41 25.64
N SER A 259 -0.88 -12.28 25.57
CA SER A 259 -1.65 -11.47 26.51
C SER A 259 -2.91 -12.24 26.97
N ALA A 260 -3.12 -12.24 28.28
CA ALA A 260 -4.35 -12.78 28.89
C ALA A 260 -4.87 -11.76 29.89
N GLY A 261 -6.19 -11.54 29.85
CA GLY A 261 -6.89 -10.64 30.79
C GLY A 261 -8.05 -11.36 31.48
N GLY A 262 -8.45 -10.88 32.66
CA GLY A 262 -9.53 -11.49 33.45
C GLY A 262 -10.88 -11.55 32.74
N ASP A 263 -11.12 -10.65 31.77
CA ASP A 263 -12.39 -10.51 31.06
C ASP A 263 -12.27 -10.79 29.54
N SER A 264 -11.12 -11.30 29.08
CA SER A 264 -10.89 -11.55 27.65
C SER A 264 -10.19 -12.89 27.42
N ASN A 265 -10.44 -13.48 26.24
CA ASN A 265 -9.70 -14.65 25.78
C ASN A 265 -8.21 -14.35 25.67
N ALA A 266 -7.38 -15.36 25.91
CA ALA A 266 -5.96 -15.23 25.68
C ALA A 266 -5.68 -14.96 24.19
N LYS A 267 -4.78 -14.02 23.92
CA LYS A 267 -4.39 -13.63 22.57
C LYS A 267 -2.89 -13.76 22.37
N VAL A 268 -2.52 -14.18 21.19
CA VAL A 268 -1.13 -14.20 20.74
C VAL A 268 -1.01 -13.34 19.50
N ASN A 269 0.04 -12.52 19.47
CA ASN A 269 0.41 -11.75 18.30
C ASN A 269 1.74 -12.28 17.76
N PHE A 270 1.79 -12.51 16.47
CA PHE A 270 2.97 -12.94 15.73
C PHE A 270 3.38 -11.85 14.77
N ASN A 271 4.68 -11.55 14.75
CA ASN A 271 5.28 -10.71 13.73
C ASN A 271 6.26 -11.55 12.90
N LEU A 272 5.96 -11.65 11.63
CA LEU A 272 6.75 -12.38 10.66
C LEU A 272 7.37 -11.40 9.67
N ARG A 273 8.60 -11.65 9.26
CA ARG A 273 9.34 -10.81 8.33
C ARG A 273 10.03 -11.64 7.27
N THR A 274 9.98 -11.19 6.04
CA THR A 274 10.80 -11.73 4.96
C THR A 274 11.29 -10.62 4.04
N PHE A 275 12.25 -10.97 3.19
CA PHE A 275 12.79 -10.08 2.18
C PHE A 275 12.61 -10.72 0.81
N ILE A 276 12.12 -9.94 -0.13
CA ILE A 276 12.05 -10.35 -1.53
C ILE A 276 13.34 -9.86 -2.18
N LEU A 277 14.13 -10.79 -2.70
CA LEU A 277 15.30 -10.49 -3.52
C LEU A 277 14.84 -10.34 -4.97
N ARG A 278 15.47 -9.40 -5.66
CA ARG A 278 15.21 -9.12 -7.06
C ARG A 278 16.07 -10.01 -7.96
#